data_9081ef562615a1b01352e29495939f49
#
_entry.id   9081ef562615a1b01352e29495939f49
#
_cell.length_a   1.000
_cell.length_b   1.000
_cell.length_c   1.000
_cell.angle_alpha   90.00
_cell.angle_beta   90.00
_cell.angle_gamma   90.00
#
_symmetry.space_group_name_H-M   'P 1'
#
loop_
_entity.id
_entity.type
_entity.pdbx_description
1 polymer ?
#
loop_
_entity_poly.entity_id
_entity_poly.type
_entity_poly.pdbx_seq_one_letter_code
_entity_poly.pdbx_strand_id
1 'polypeptide(L)'
;MRALIQYLPEGKKIVNQAKENKAADRYRAGVMKYAEMGYWEPDYEPIDTDVIALFRITPQDGVDPVEAAAAVAGESSTATWTVVWTDRLTACERYRAKAYRVDQVPGSESEYFAYIAYDLDLFESGSIANLTASIIGNVFGFKPLKALRLEDMRIPVAYVKTFQGPPTGIVVERERLDKFGRPLLGATTKPKLGLSGKNYGRVVYEALLGGLDFTKDDENINSQPFMHWRDRFLCCMEAVNRAQAATGEVKGHYLNVTAATMEDMYERAEFAKDLGSNIIMIDLVIGYTAIQSMANWSRKNDMILHLHRAGHSTYTRQKTHGVSFRVISKWMRLAGVDHIHAGTVVGKLEGDPNSVQGFYNVLRETK
;
A
#
# COMPACT_ATOMS: atom_id res chain seq x y z
N MET A 1 -18.18 16.61 22.00
CA MET A 1 -17.37 15.95 23.03
C MET A 1 -16.73 16.91 24.06
N ARG A 2 -16.41 18.17 23.72
CA ARG A 2 -15.92 19.18 24.69
C ARG A 2 -17.00 19.75 25.62
N ALA A 3 -18.25 19.77 25.22
CA ALA A 3 -19.34 20.37 26.00
C ALA A 3 -19.82 19.51 27.19
N LEU A 4 -19.54 18.22 27.21
CA LEU A 4 -19.95 17.31 28.29
C LEU A 4 -18.96 17.22 29.46
N ILE A 5 -17.72 17.71 29.27
CA ILE A 5 -16.70 17.68 30.31
C ILE A 5 -16.78 18.85 31.29
N GLN A 6 -17.47 19.92 30.93
CA GLN A 6 -17.55 21.15 31.73
C GLN A 6 -18.61 21.15 32.86
N TYR A 7 -19.45 20.11 32.94
CA TYR A 7 -20.57 20.09 33.90
C TYR A 7 -20.50 19.01 35.00
N LEU A 8 -19.34 18.36 35.19
CA LEU A 8 -19.19 17.34 36.21
C LEU A 8 -18.18 17.76 37.29
N PRO A 9 -18.62 18.08 38.54
CA PRO A 9 -17.72 18.59 39.56
C PRO A 9 -16.71 17.57 40.15
N GLU A 10 -16.74 16.33 39.74
CA GLU A 10 -15.91 15.25 40.27
C GLU A 10 -15.15 14.44 39.22
N GLY A 11 -14.55 15.11 38.24
CA GLY A 11 -13.86 14.48 37.10
C GLY A 11 -12.79 13.43 37.46
N LYS A 12 -12.19 13.47 38.64
CA LYS A 12 -11.21 12.48 39.10
C LYS A 12 -11.87 11.15 39.51
N LYS A 13 -13.06 11.16 40.09
CA LYS A 13 -13.78 9.93 40.49
C LYS A 13 -14.33 9.18 39.29
N ILE A 14 -14.82 9.91 38.29
CA ILE A 14 -15.36 9.30 37.05
C ILE A 14 -14.25 8.67 36.21
N VAL A 15 -13.08 9.26 36.15
CA VAL A 15 -11.92 8.67 35.44
C VAL A 15 -11.40 7.42 36.18
N ASN A 16 -11.44 7.40 37.50
CA ASN A 16 -11.04 6.22 38.26
C ASN A 16 -12.11 5.10 38.22
N GLN A 17 -13.40 5.43 38.32
CA GLN A 17 -14.47 4.46 38.11
C GLN A 17 -14.48 3.91 36.68
N ALA A 18 -14.20 4.77 35.67
CA ALA A 18 -14.04 4.30 34.29
C ALA A 18 -12.80 3.42 34.10
N LYS A 19 -11.75 3.56 34.94
CA LYS A 19 -10.58 2.67 34.91
C LYS A 19 -10.83 1.35 35.65
N GLU A 20 -11.53 1.35 36.76
CA GLU A 20 -11.85 0.14 37.56
C GLU A 20 -12.93 -0.72 36.88
N ASN A 21 -13.89 -0.12 36.17
CA ASN A 21 -14.90 -0.85 35.42
C ASN A 21 -14.41 -1.32 34.02
N LYS A 22 -13.19 -1.01 33.63
CA LYS A 22 -12.70 -1.28 32.28
C LYS A 22 -12.52 -2.75 31.93
N ALA A 23 -12.37 -3.63 32.91
CA ALA A 23 -12.17 -5.06 32.64
C ALA A 23 -13.48 -5.87 32.65
N ALA A 24 -14.48 -5.44 33.44
CA ALA A 24 -15.68 -6.23 33.69
C ALA A 24 -16.91 -5.79 32.85
N ASP A 25 -16.92 -4.64 32.22
CA ASP A 25 -18.14 -3.99 31.76
C ASP A 25 -18.14 -3.53 30.29
N ARG A 26 -17.24 -4.07 29.47
CA ARG A 26 -17.12 -3.65 28.05
C ARG A 26 -18.30 -4.06 27.18
N TYR A 27 -19.16 -4.94 27.65
CA TYR A 27 -20.29 -5.52 26.92
C TYR A 27 -21.61 -5.43 27.71
N ARG A 28 -21.85 -4.32 28.42
CA ARG A 28 -23.13 -4.11 29.10
C ARG A 28 -24.25 -3.72 28.16
N ALA A 29 -25.44 -4.24 28.45
CA ALA A 29 -26.76 -3.87 27.92
C ALA A 29 -26.78 -3.47 26.43
N GLY A 30 -26.99 -4.43 25.55
CA GLY A 30 -27.17 -4.21 24.10
C GLY A 30 -25.90 -4.33 23.27
N VAL A 31 -24.73 -4.51 23.89
CA VAL A 31 -23.48 -4.82 23.18
C VAL A 31 -23.23 -6.33 23.30
N MET A 32 -23.23 -7.02 22.18
CA MET A 32 -22.87 -8.44 22.10
C MET A 32 -21.40 -8.58 21.72
N LYS A 33 -20.79 -9.69 22.13
CA LYS A 33 -19.45 -10.04 21.66
C LYS A 33 -19.47 -10.37 20.17
N TYR A 34 -18.45 -9.94 19.44
CA TYR A 34 -18.34 -10.22 18.02
C TYR A 34 -18.26 -11.73 17.72
N ALA A 35 -17.60 -12.49 18.57
CA ALA A 35 -17.58 -13.95 18.46
C ALA A 35 -19.00 -14.56 18.57
N GLU A 36 -19.85 -14.04 19.47
CA GLU A 36 -21.24 -14.48 19.64
C GLU A 36 -22.16 -14.02 18.49
N MET A 37 -21.77 -12.96 17.76
CA MET A 37 -22.49 -12.47 16.59
C MET A 37 -22.18 -13.23 15.28
N GLY A 38 -21.33 -14.29 15.34
CA GLY A 38 -21.01 -15.14 14.21
C GLY A 38 -19.84 -14.62 13.36
N TYR A 39 -18.91 -13.83 13.94
CA TYR A 39 -17.65 -13.47 13.30
C TYR A 39 -16.48 -14.37 13.71
N TRP A 40 -16.72 -15.35 14.57
CA TRP A 40 -15.82 -16.44 14.90
C TRP A 40 -16.42 -17.78 14.44
N GLU A 41 -15.76 -18.42 13.49
CA GLU A 41 -16.18 -19.72 12.94
C GLU A 41 -14.95 -20.65 12.83
N PRO A 42 -14.56 -21.34 13.92
CA PRO A 42 -13.33 -22.17 13.93
C PRO A 42 -13.39 -23.38 12.99
N ASP A 43 -14.58 -23.83 12.63
CA ASP A 43 -14.80 -24.96 11.72
C ASP A 43 -14.90 -24.52 10.23
N TYR A 44 -14.74 -23.21 9.96
CA TYR A 44 -14.79 -22.71 8.60
C TYR A 44 -13.54 -23.11 7.82
N GLU A 45 -13.76 -23.76 6.68
CA GLU A 45 -12.74 -24.08 5.70
C GLU A 45 -12.74 -23.03 4.57
N PRO A 46 -11.68 -22.21 4.45
CA PRO A 46 -11.63 -21.20 3.40
C PRO A 46 -11.67 -21.80 1.99
N ILE A 47 -12.48 -21.25 1.14
CA ILE A 47 -12.60 -21.65 -0.26
C ILE A 47 -11.67 -20.86 -1.18
N ASP A 48 -11.51 -21.30 -2.43
CA ASP A 48 -10.57 -20.68 -3.38
C ASP A 48 -10.96 -19.26 -3.79
N THR A 49 -12.22 -18.87 -3.60
CA THR A 49 -12.71 -17.53 -3.92
C THR A 49 -12.62 -16.55 -2.75
N ASP A 50 -12.30 -17.02 -1.54
CA ASP A 50 -12.16 -16.10 -0.41
C ASP A 50 -10.93 -15.21 -0.51
N VAL A 51 -11.10 -13.94 -0.18
CA VAL A 51 -10.00 -13.07 0.21
C VAL A 51 -9.61 -13.41 1.64
N ILE A 52 -8.36 -13.80 1.88
CA ILE A 52 -7.89 -14.10 3.23
C ILE A 52 -6.90 -13.03 3.67
N ALA A 53 -7.11 -12.48 4.86
CA ALA A 53 -6.16 -11.59 5.52
C ALA A 53 -5.56 -12.25 6.75
N LEU A 54 -4.24 -12.13 6.89
CA LEU A 54 -3.49 -12.50 8.07
C LEU A 54 -3.16 -11.25 8.87
N PHE A 55 -3.77 -11.13 10.03
CA PHE A 55 -3.47 -10.06 10.96
C PHE A 55 -2.65 -10.56 12.14
N ARG A 56 -1.67 -9.77 12.56
CA ARG A 56 -1.08 -9.85 13.87
C ARG A 56 -1.86 -8.92 14.78
N ILE A 57 -2.47 -9.47 15.82
CA ILE A 57 -3.29 -8.74 16.79
C ILE A 57 -2.60 -8.71 18.15
N THR A 58 -2.68 -7.58 18.83
CA THR A 58 -2.35 -7.44 20.24
C THR A 58 -3.64 -6.98 20.96
N PRO A 59 -4.37 -7.90 21.61
CA PRO A 59 -5.59 -7.54 22.32
C PRO A 59 -5.33 -6.55 23.45
N GLN A 60 -6.35 -5.78 23.82
CA GLN A 60 -6.34 -5.00 25.05
C GLN A 60 -6.35 -5.90 26.26
N ASP A 61 -5.88 -5.39 27.42
CA ASP A 61 -5.89 -6.13 28.68
C ASP A 61 -7.31 -6.62 29.01
N GLY A 62 -7.44 -7.92 29.29
CA GLY A 62 -8.71 -8.57 29.60
C GLY A 62 -9.61 -8.84 28.37
N VAL A 63 -9.15 -8.61 27.15
CA VAL A 63 -9.86 -9.01 25.92
C VAL A 63 -9.33 -10.36 25.46
N ASP A 64 -10.23 -11.30 25.24
CA ASP A 64 -9.91 -12.62 24.69
C ASP A 64 -9.38 -12.47 23.24
N PRO A 65 -8.30 -13.17 22.87
CA PRO A 65 -7.77 -13.09 21.50
C PRO A 65 -8.76 -13.48 20.40
N VAL A 66 -9.64 -14.44 20.68
CA VAL A 66 -10.70 -14.86 19.73
C VAL A 66 -11.71 -13.73 19.55
N GLU A 67 -12.12 -13.09 20.63
CA GLU A 67 -13.01 -11.91 20.55
C GLU A 67 -12.35 -10.74 19.80
N ALA A 68 -11.06 -10.51 20.04
CA ALA A 68 -10.31 -9.49 19.32
C ALA A 68 -10.25 -9.79 17.81
N ALA A 69 -10.02 -11.04 17.42
CA ALA A 69 -10.02 -11.47 16.02
C ALA A 69 -11.43 -11.35 15.38
N ALA A 70 -12.48 -11.78 16.10
CA ALA A 70 -13.86 -11.62 15.67
C ALA A 70 -14.24 -10.15 15.50
N ALA A 71 -13.75 -9.28 16.38
CA ALA A 71 -13.94 -7.83 16.27
C ALA A 71 -13.27 -7.25 15.03
N VAL A 72 -12.07 -7.72 14.66
CA VAL A 72 -11.42 -7.34 13.38
C VAL A 72 -12.25 -7.81 12.21
N ALA A 73 -12.71 -9.05 12.19
CA ALA A 73 -13.57 -9.61 11.14
C ALA A 73 -14.86 -8.80 10.97
N GLY A 74 -15.50 -8.49 12.09
CA GLY A 74 -16.73 -7.72 12.11
C GLY A 74 -16.57 -6.32 11.55
N GLU A 75 -15.67 -5.52 12.10
CA GLU A 75 -15.46 -4.12 11.73
C GLU A 75 -14.97 -3.95 10.28
N SER A 76 -14.22 -4.92 9.76
CA SER A 76 -13.73 -4.90 8.38
C SER A 76 -14.71 -5.51 7.36
N SER A 77 -15.91 -5.90 7.78
CA SER A 77 -16.95 -6.45 6.89
C SER A 77 -18.33 -5.84 7.14
N THR A 78 -19.18 -6.48 7.94
CA THR A 78 -20.60 -6.14 8.01
C THR A 78 -21.07 -5.63 9.38
N ALA A 79 -20.22 -5.66 10.42
CA ALA A 79 -20.65 -5.38 11.77
C ALA A 79 -20.80 -3.90 12.09
N THR A 80 -21.73 -3.67 12.99
CA THR A 80 -21.74 -2.49 13.88
C THR A 80 -21.59 -2.97 15.32
N TRP A 81 -21.54 -2.05 16.28
CA TRP A 81 -21.31 -2.35 17.71
C TRP A 81 -22.42 -3.16 18.40
N THR A 82 -23.52 -3.42 17.70
CA THR A 82 -24.67 -4.20 18.22
C THR A 82 -25.42 -4.87 17.07
N VAL A 83 -26.30 -5.83 17.41
CA VAL A 83 -27.24 -6.40 16.44
C VAL A 83 -28.32 -5.37 16.10
N VAL A 84 -28.58 -5.18 14.83
CA VAL A 84 -29.60 -4.25 14.32
C VAL A 84 -30.70 -5.00 13.59
N TRP A 85 -31.92 -4.47 13.61
CA TRP A 85 -33.07 -5.08 12.96
C TRP A 85 -32.89 -5.21 11.43
N THR A 86 -32.07 -4.36 10.85
CA THR A 86 -31.74 -4.33 9.42
C THR A 86 -30.96 -5.56 8.97
N ASP A 87 -30.33 -6.31 9.87
CA ASP A 87 -29.68 -7.59 9.57
C ASP A 87 -30.67 -8.62 9.02
N ARG A 88 -31.98 -8.44 9.29
CA ARG A 88 -33.06 -9.31 8.81
C ARG A 88 -33.57 -8.92 7.44
N LEU A 89 -33.11 -7.84 6.84
CA LEU A 89 -33.54 -7.38 5.52
C LEU A 89 -32.87 -8.13 4.37
N THR A 90 -31.74 -8.77 4.66
CA THR A 90 -30.97 -9.53 3.68
C THR A 90 -30.28 -10.71 4.36
N ALA A 91 -29.68 -11.59 3.58
CA ALA A 91 -28.87 -12.70 4.08
C ALA A 91 -27.48 -12.21 4.50
N CYS A 92 -27.41 -11.26 5.44
CA CYS A 92 -26.15 -10.66 5.91
C CYS A 92 -25.15 -11.69 6.44
N GLU A 93 -25.60 -12.81 6.95
CA GLU A 93 -24.77 -13.88 7.48
C GLU A 93 -23.76 -14.40 6.45
N ARG A 94 -24.14 -14.47 5.19
CA ARG A 94 -23.24 -14.84 4.08
C ARG A 94 -22.04 -13.90 3.99
N TYR A 95 -22.25 -12.62 4.21
CA TYR A 95 -21.25 -11.57 4.01
C TYR A 95 -20.43 -11.24 5.25
N ARG A 96 -20.69 -11.90 6.39
CA ARG A 96 -19.84 -11.77 7.56
C ARG A 96 -18.46 -12.33 7.27
N ALA A 97 -17.44 -11.53 7.51
CA ALA A 97 -16.08 -12.07 7.50
C ALA A 97 -15.90 -13.03 8.67
N LYS A 98 -15.14 -14.09 8.46
CA LYS A 98 -14.99 -15.19 9.40
C LYS A 98 -13.57 -15.24 9.92
N ALA A 99 -13.37 -14.88 11.20
CA ALA A 99 -12.16 -15.25 11.90
C ALA A 99 -12.24 -16.75 12.18
N TYR A 100 -11.41 -17.54 11.54
CA TYR A 100 -11.50 -19.01 11.63
C TYR A 100 -10.32 -19.66 12.35
N ARG A 101 -9.26 -18.90 12.58
CA ARG A 101 -8.08 -19.41 13.27
C ARG A 101 -7.35 -18.28 13.99
N VAL A 102 -6.96 -18.55 15.24
CA VAL A 102 -6.13 -17.65 16.05
C VAL A 102 -5.00 -18.45 16.65
N ASP A 103 -3.76 -18.12 16.32
CA ASP A 103 -2.56 -18.77 16.82
C ASP A 103 -1.71 -17.77 17.60
N GLN A 104 -1.13 -18.19 18.72
CA GLN A 104 -0.18 -17.36 19.46
C GLN A 104 1.09 -17.16 18.64
N VAL A 105 1.61 -15.92 18.60
CA VAL A 105 2.88 -15.62 17.90
C VAL A 105 4.03 -16.28 18.68
N PRO A 106 4.88 -17.08 18.03
CA PRO A 106 6.01 -17.70 18.71
C PRO A 106 6.91 -16.68 19.40
N GLY A 107 7.14 -16.89 20.68
CA GLY A 107 7.98 -16.02 21.52
C GLY A 107 7.28 -14.76 22.04
N SER A 108 5.98 -14.62 21.87
CA SER A 108 5.17 -13.54 22.44
C SER A 108 4.06 -14.10 23.33
N GLU A 109 3.81 -13.46 24.47
CA GLU A 109 2.70 -13.82 25.38
C GLU A 109 1.42 -13.06 25.07
N SER A 110 1.49 -11.96 24.31
CA SER A 110 0.38 -11.02 24.09
C SER A 110 -0.01 -10.81 22.62
N GLU A 111 0.70 -11.43 21.70
CA GLU A 111 0.45 -11.26 20.27
C GLU A 111 -0.05 -12.56 19.64
N TYR A 112 -1.00 -12.44 18.71
CA TYR A 112 -1.61 -13.56 18.03
C TYR A 112 -1.72 -13.31 16.54
N PHE A 113 -1.65 -14.37 15.74
CA PHE A 113 -2.03 -14.36 14.32
C PHE A 113 -3.51 -14.70 14.21
N ALA A 114 -4.28 -13.81 13.61
CA ALA A 114 -5.69 -14.01 13.28
C ALA A 114 -5.84 -14.18 11.78
N TYR A 115 -6.45 -15.28 11.38
CA TYR A 115 -6.75 -15.60 9.97
C TYR A 115 -8.22 -15.31 9.74
N ILE A 116 -8.49 -14.40 8.78
CA ILE A 116 -9.84 -13.92 8.49
C ILE A 116 -10.14 -14.14 7.01
N ALA A 117 -11.26 -14.80 6.73
CA ALA A 117 -11.78 -15.02 5.39
C ALA A 117 -12.93 -14.06 5.11
N TYR A 118 -12.94 -13.51 3.90
CA TYR A 118 -13.95 -12.58 3.41
C TYR A 118 -14.56 -13.12 2.12
N ASP A 119 -15.89 -13.09 2.02
CA ASP A 119 -16.59 -13.37 0.76
C ASP A 119 -16.17 -12.35 -0.31
N LEU A 120 -15.89 -12.83 -1.52
CA LEU A 120 -15.42 -11.99 -2.62
C LEU A 120 -16.42 -10.89 -3.00
N ASP A 121 -17.72 -11.16 -2.84
CA ASP A 121 -18.79 -10.21 -3.16
C ASP A 121 -18.79 -8.94 -2.28
N LEU A 122 -17.97 -8.91 -1.21
CA LEU A 122 -17.73 -7.72 -0.40
C LEU A 122 -16.90 -6.64 -1.11
N PHE A 123 -16.22 -7.00 -2.19
CA PHE A 123 -15.23 -6.14 -2.83
C PHE A 123 -15.64 -5.74 -4.24
N GLU A 124 -15.50 -4.45 -4.54
CA GLU A 124 -15.72 -3.93 -5.88
C GLU A 124 -14.62 -4.44 -6.84
N SER A 125 -15.06 -4.98 -7.97
CA SER A 125 -14.15 -5.49 -9.00
C SER A 125 -13.16 -4.45 -9.48
N GLY A 126 -11.86 -4.77 -9.46
CA GLY A 126 -10.80 -3.92 -9.99
C GLY A 126 -10.51 -2.66 -9.16
N SER A 127 -10.91 -2.59 -7.88
CA SER A 127 -10.77 -1.41 -7.04
C SER A 127 -9.87 -1.65 -5.83
N ILE A 128 -8.64 -1.15 -5.87
CA ILE A 128 -7.75 -1.15 -4.70
C ILE A 128 -8.28 -0.23 -3.61
N ALA A 129 -8.90 0.89 -3.99
CA ALA A 129 -9.46 1.83 -3.02
C ALA A 129 -10.55 1.18 -2.17
N ASN A 130 -11.47 0.40 -2.80
CA ASN A 130 -12.51 -0.31 -2.06
C ASN A 130 -11.93 -1.45 -1.20
N LEU A 131 -11.04 -2.28 -1.75
CA LEU A 131 -10.36 -3.35 -1.00
C LEU A 131 -9.69 -2.79 0.26
N THR A 132 -8.93 -1.71 0.13
CA THR A 132 -8.21 -1.12 1.26
C THR A 132 -9.14 -0.42 2.24
N ALA A 133 -10.21 0.23 1.77
CA ALA A 133 -11.22 0.85 2.64
C ALA A 133 -11.89 -0.18 3.56
N SER A 134 -12.10 -1.41 3.07
CA SER A 134 -12.65 -2.50 3.88
C SER A 134 -11.62 -3.09 4.83
N ILE A 135 -10.47 -3.54 4.30
CA ILE A 135 -9.49 -4.32 5.09
C ILE A 135 -8.73 -3.47 6.10
N ILE A 136 -8.40 -2.21 5.77
CA ILE A 136 -7.61 -1.32 6.65
C ILE A 136 -8.34 -0.02 7.01
N GLY A 137 -9.63 0.08 6.74
CA GLY A 137 -10.39 1.32 6.96
C GLY A 137 -10.40 1.78 8.41
N ASN A 138 -11.40 1.38 9.18
CA ASN A 138 -11.58 1.82 10.58
C ASN A 138 -10.91 0.90 11.61
N VAL A 139 -10.66 -0.37 11.27
CA VAL A 139 -10.31 -1.43 12.22
C VAL A 139 -9.00 -1.14 12.98
N PHE A 140 -8.08 -0.39 12.41
CA PHE A 140 -6.81 -0.04 13.05
C PHE A 140 -6.95 0.93 14.25
N GLY A 141 -8.08 1.63 14.34
CA GLY A 141 -8.43 2.46 15.50
C GLY A 141 -9.33 1.77 16.54
N PHE A 142 -9.54 0.46 16.42
CA PHE A 142 -10.57 -0.24 17.14
C PHE A 142 -10.19 -0.54 18.61
N LYS A 143 -11.12 -0.27 19.53
CA LYS A 143 -10.86 -0.34 21.01
C LYS A 143 -10.39 -1.70 21.55
N PRO A 144 -10.84 -2.85 21.05
CA PRO A 144 -10.42 -4.16 21.58
C PRO A 144 -8.94 -4.46 21.39
N LEU A 145 -8.23 -3.65 20.60
CA LEU A 145 -6.86 -3.88 20.19
C LEU A 145 -5.92 -2.80 20.76
N LYS A 146 -4.77 -3.21 21.29
CA LYS A 146 -3.63 -2.34 21.56
C LYS A 146 -2.86 -2.04 20.28
N ALA A 147 -2.72 -3.06 19.42
CA ALA A 147 -2.06 -2.95 18.13
C ALA A 147 -2.66 -3.95 17.14
N LEU A 148 -2.59 -3.58 15.85
CA LEU A 148 -3.07 -4.38 14.74
C LEU A 148 -2.10 -4.23 13.58
N ARG A 149 -1.66 -5.34 12.98
CA ARG A 149 -0.83 -5.31 11.78
C ARG A 149 -1.36 -6.28 10.74
N LEU A 150 -1.54 -5.79 9.53
CA LEU A 150 -1.83 -6.65 8.38
C LEU A 150 -0.50 -7.21 7.84
N GLU A 151 -0.27 -8.51 8.08
CA GLU A 151 0.99 -9.18 7.74
C GLU A 151 1.00 -9.69 6.31
N ASP A 152 -0.08 -10.31 5.87
CA ASP A 152 -0.20 -10.84 4.51
C ASP A 152 -1.66 -10.95 4.06
N MET A 153 -1.88 -11.13 2.76
CA MET A 153 -3.18 -11.42 2.16
C MET A 153 -3.03 -12.50 1.09
N ARG A 154 -3.99 -13.43 1.04
CA ARG A 154 -4.27 -14.24 -0.13
C ARG A 154 -5.39 -13.56 -0.94
N ILE A 155 -5.08 -13.16 -2.15
CA ILE A 155 -6.03 -12.55 -3.07
C ILE A 155 -6.41 -13.61 -4.10
N PRO A 156 -7.69 -14.00 -4.19
CA PRO A 156 -8.12 -15.09 -5.07
C PRO A 156 -7.95 -14.72 -6.55
N VAL A 157 -7.68 -15.72 -7.38
CA VAL A 157 -7.50 -15.55 -8.83
C VAL A 157 -8.73 -14.87 -9.47
N ALA A 158 -9.93 -15.17 -8.97
CA ALA A 158 -11.17 -14.54 -9.43
C ALA A 158 -11.12 -13.01 -9.28
N TYR A 159 -10.58 -12.50 -8.16
CA TYR A 159 -10.42 -11.05 -7.94
C TYR A 159 -9.23 -10.48 -8.72
N VAL A 160 -8.10 -11.19 -8.76
CA VAL A 160 -6.93 -10.77 -9.56
C VAL A 160 -7.30 -10.50 -11.02
N LYS A 161 -8.14 -11.35 -11.62
CA LYS A 161 -8.61 -11.20 -13.01
C LYS A 161 -9.44 -9.94 -13.27
N THR A 162 -9.94 -9.27 -12.24
CA THR A 162 -10.68 -8.00 -12.38
C THR A 162 -9.76 -6.80 -12.56
N PHE A 163 -8.47 -6.96 -12.32
CA PHE A 163 -7.45 -5.93 -12.49
C PHE A 163 -6.71 -6.12 -13.81
N GLN A 164 -6.27 -5.02 -14.41
CA GLN A 164 -5.49 -5.07 -15.64
C GLN A 164 -4.01 -5.42 -15.41
N GLY A 165 -3.52 -5.22 -14.18
CA GLY A 165 -2.12 -5.39 -13.83
C GLY A 165 -1.19 -4.35 -14.44
N PRO A 166 0.13 -4.57 -14.40
CA PRO A 166 1.13 -3.65 -14.96
C PRO A 166 0.93 -3.36 -16.45
N PRO A 167 1.11 -2.11 -16.92
CA PRO A 167 0.95 -1.72 -18.33
C PRO A 167 1.90 -2.47 -19.26
N THR A 168 3.14 -2.66 -18.86
CA THR A 168 4.24 -3.15 -19.70
C THR A 168 4.71 -4.53 -19.27
N GLY A 169 5.09 -4.70 -18.00
CA GLY A 169 5.67 -5.92 -17.48
C GLY A 169 7.14 -6.15 -17.90
N ILE A 170 7.78 -7.16 -17.32
CA ILE A 170 9.23 -7.37 -17.39
C ILE A 170 9.73 -7.63 -18.81
N VAL A 171 9.02 -8.44 -19.59
CA VAL A 171 9.49 -8.86 -20.92
C VAL A 171 9.52 -7.67 -21.89
N VAL A 172 8.39 -6.98 -22.02
CA VAL A 172 8.26 -5.81 -22.92
C VAL A 172 9.19 -4.68 -22.50
N GLU A 173 9.36 -4.47 -21.19
CA GLU A 173 10.33 -3.48 -20.69
C GLU A 173 11.75 -3.79 -21.15
N ARG A 174 12.18 -5.05 -21.02
CA ARG A 174 13.53 -5.46 -21.47
C ARG A 174 13.71 -5.31 -22.95
N GLU A 175 12.69 -5.61 -23.75
CA GLU A 175 12.70 -5.38 -25.20
C GLU A 175 12.84 -3.89 -25.53
N ARG A 176 12.10 -3.02 -24.85
CA ARG A 176 12.17 -1.56 -25.07
C ARG A 176 13.49 -0.95 -24.66
N LEU A 177 14.09 -1.43 -23.58
CA LEU A 177 15.36 -0.92 -23.07
C LEU A 177 16.57 -1.60 -23.72
N ASP A 178 16.34 -2.65 -24.53
CA ASP A 178 17.40 -3.50 -25.12
C ASP A 178 18.40 -4.00 -24.08
N LYS A 179 17.88 -4.53 -22.94
CA LYS A 179 18.70 -4.99 -21.80
C LYS A 179 18.28 -6.39 -21.37
N PHE A 180 19.13 -7.37 -21.70
CA PHE A 180 18.89 -8.78 -21.41
C PHE A 180 20.01 -9.37 -20.56
N GLY A 181 19.70 -10.46 -19.83
CA GLY A 181 20.69 -11.26 -19.11
C GLY A 181 21.31 -10.64 -17.86
N ARG A 182 20.94 -9.41 -17.50
CA ARG A 182 21.45 -8.71 -16.32
C ARG A 182 20.40 -7.79 -15.69
N PRO A 183 20.56 -7.38 -14.42
CA PRO A 183 19.77 -6.33 -13.83
C PRO A 183 19.98 -4.99 -14.56
N LEU A 184 18.97 -4.12 -14.52
CA LEU A 184 19.12 -2.72 -14.88
C LEU A 184 19.90 -1.99 -13.77
N LEU A 185 20.85 -1.16 -14.16
CA LEU A 185 21.63 -0.34 -13.25
C LEU A 185 21.16 1.11 -13.31
N GLY A 186 20.77 1.64 -12.16
CA GLY A 186 20.25 3.00 -12.10
C GLY A 186 20.57 3.73 -10.81
N ALA A 187 20.43 5.05 -10.84
CA ALA A 187 20.63 5.91 -9.68
C ALA A 187 19.62 7.07 -9.63
N THR A 188 19.30 7.48 -8.41
CA THR A 188 18.55 8.72 -8.17
C THR A 188 19.48 9.90 -8.32
N THR A 189 19.08 10.93 -9.08
CA THR A 189 19.85 12.17 -9.25
C THR A 189 20.06 12.87 -7.91
N LYS A 190 21.29 13.28 -7.64
CA LYS A 190 21.70 13.98 -6.40
C LYS A 190 22.55 15.21 -6.72
N PRO A 191 22.44 16.32 -5.92
CA PRO A 191 21.45 16.50 -4.86
C PRO A 191 20.03 16.50 -5.40
N LYS A 192 19.06 15.98 -4.63
CA LYS A 192 17.68 15.83 -5.12
C LYS A 192 16.94 17.16 -5.30
N LEU A 193 17.29 18.17 -4.55
CA LEU A 193 16.70 19.50 -4.57
C LEU A 193 17.80 20.59 -4.69
N GLY A 194 17.43 21.75 -5.24
CA GLY A 194 18.28 22.94 -5.28
C GLY A 194 19.06 23.15 -6.59
N LEU A 195 19.09 22.18 -7.50
CA LEU A 195 19.70 22.35 -8.81
C LEU A 195 18.74 23.06 -9.77
N SER A 196 19.29 23.89 -10.67
CA SER A 196 18.56 24.34 -11.85
C SER A 196 18.33 23.20 -12.84
N GLY A 197 17.33 23.29 -13.71
CA GLY A 197 17.04 22.26 -14.74
C GLY A 197 18.28 21.91 -15.56
N LYS A 198 19.06 22.90 -15.98
CA LYS A 198 20.29 22.70 -16.75
C LYS A 198 21.35 21.90 -15.97
N ASN A 199 21.59 22.23 -14.69
CA ASN A 199 22.55 21.49 -13.89
C ASN A 199 22.05 20.09 -13.52
N TYR A 200 20.75 19.94 -13.33
CA TYR A 200 20.12 18.63 -13.10
C TYR A 200 20.29 17.73 -14.32
N GLY A 201 19.98 18.23 -15.54
CA GLY A 201 20.24 17.52 -16.79
C GLY A 201 21.69 17.17 -17.01
N ARG A 202 22.65 18.02 -16.58
CA ARG A 202 24.08 17.68 -16.63
C ARG A 202 24.40 16.47 -15.75
N VAL A 203 23.85 16.38 -14.51
CA VAL A 203 24.06 15.22 -13.65
C VAL A 203 23.48 13.95 -14.27
N VAL A 204 22.28 14.07 -14.89
CA VAL A 204 21.66 12.97 -15.65
C VAL A 204 22.59 12.48 -16.76
N TYR A 205 23.09 13.40 -17.58
CA TYR A 205 23.99 13.07 -18.70
C TYR A 205 25.26 12.35 -18.26
N GLU A 206 26.00 12.91 -17.28
CA GLU A 206 27.24 12.33 -16.77
C GLU A 206 27.02 10.93 -16.18
N ALA A 207 25.91 10.74 -15.45
CA ALA A 207 25.55 9.45 -14.86
C ALA A 207 25.25 8.39 -15.94
N LEU A 208 24.49 8.74 -16.96
CA LEU A 208 24.15 7.85 -18.07
C LEU A 208 25.38 7.55 -18.96
N LEU A 209 26.21 8.54 -19.22
CA LEU A 209 27.47 8.37 -19.93
C LEU A 209 28.43 7.45 -19.18
N GLY A 210 28.41 7.52 -17.83
CA GLY A 210 29.21 6.66 -16.95
C GLY A 210 28.76 5.20 -16.87
N GLY A 211 27.74 4.78 -17.63
CA GLY A 211 27.32 3.39 -17.78
C GLY A 211 26.00 3.02 -17.08
N LEU A 212 25.30 3.96 -16.45
CA LEU A 212 23.98 3.68 -15.95
C LEU A 212 22.98 3.44 -17.10
N ASP A 213 22.04 2.52 -16.89
CA ASP A 213 20.92 2.31 -17.83
C ASP A 213 19.85 3.38 -17.68
N PHE A 214 19.64 3.83 -16.45
CA PHE A 214 18.69 4.90 -16.15
C PHE A 214 19.13 5.78 -14.99
N THR A 215 18.58 6.97 -14.96
CA THR A 215 18.52 7.83 -13.78
C THR A 215 17.07 8.09 -13.42
N LYS A 216 16.79 8.64 -12.25
CA LYS A 216 15.43 8.97 -11.85
C LYS A 216 15.37 10.21 -10.97
N ASP A 217 14.23 10.86 -11.03
CA ASP A 217 13.82 11.87 -10.05
C ASP A 217 13.66 11.26 -8.66
N ASP A 218 13.74 12.07 -7.62
CA ASP A 218 13.38 11.65 -6.27
C ASP A 218 11.92 12.01 -5.96
N GLU A 219 11.39 11.48 -4.85
CA GLU A 219 9.99 11.62 -4.45
C GLU A 219 9.52 13.07 -4.30
N ASN A 220 10.41 13.96 -3.94
CA ASN A 220 10.05 15.33 -3.62
C ASN A 220 10.51 16.37 -4.67
N ILE A 221 10.95 15.93 -5.84
CA ILE A 221 11.23 16.82 -6.96
C ILE A 221 10.02 16.84 -7.91
N ASN A 222 9.28 17.94 -7.88
CA ASN A 222 8.08 18.14 -8.70
C ASN A 222 8.20 19.43 -9.52
N SER A 223 7.72 20.58 -8.99
CA SER A 223 7.84 21.89 -9.61
C SER A 223 8.13 22.93 -8.55
N GLN A 224 9.40 23.17 -8.31
CA GLN A 224 9.85 24.13 -7.31
C GLN A 224 10.35 25.44 -7.95
N PRO A 225 10.43 26.56 -7.20
CA PRO A 225 10.89 27.84 -7.74
C PRO A 225 12.28 27.79 -8.36
N PHE A 226 13.17 26.91 -7.89
CA PHE A 226 14.52 26.76 -8.44
C PHE A 226 14.58 25.90 -9.70
N MET A 227 13.52 25.10 -9.95
CA MET A 227 13.43 24.22 -11.11
C MET A 227 11.96 23.83 -11.40
N HIS A 228 11.35 24.47 -12.37
CA HIS A 228 10.01 24.11 -12.82
C HIS A 228 10.01 22.78 -13.57
N TRP A 229 8.90 22.04 -13.49
CA TRP A 229 8.82 20.70 -14.04
C TRP A 229 9.08 20.60 -15.54
N ARG A 230 8.62 21.60 -16.34
CA ARG A 230 8.86 21.62 -17.79
C ARG A 230 10.34 21.76 -18.11
N ASP A 231 11.06 22.65 -17.40
CA ASP A 231 12.50 22.86 -17.59
C ASP A 231 13.27 21.59 -17.23
N ARG A 232 12.90 20.93 -16.13
CA ARG A 232 13.51 19.65 -15.72
C ARG A 232 13.32 18.59 -16.80
N PHE A 233 12.08 18.40 -17.28
CA PHE A 233 11.77 17.36 -18.27
C PHE A 233 12.55 17.59 -19.57
N LEU A 234 12.58 18.81 -20.07
CA LEU A 234 13.36 19.17 -21.25
C LEU A 234 14.86 18.88 -21.05
N CYS A 235 15.46 19.36 -19.97
CA CYS A 235 16.89 19.17 -19.69
C CYS A 235 17.25 17.70 -19.46
N CYS A 236 16.38 16.93 -18.80
CA CYS A 236 16.61 15.49 -18.58
C CYS A 236 16.51 14.70 -19.89
N MET A 237 15.50 14.96 -20.72
CA MET A 237 15.33 14.23 -21.98
C MET A 237 16.38 14.62 -23.01
N GLU A 238 16.83 15.87 -23.05
CA GLU A 238 18.02 16.26 -23.82
C GLU A 238 19.25 15.47 -23.37
N ALA A 239 19.46 15.35 -22.06
CA ALA A 239 20.57 14.59 -21.49
C ALA A 239 20.50 13.10 -21.84
N VAL A 240 19.31 12.49 -21.78
CA VAL A 240 19.08 11.10 -22.21
C VAL A 240 19.45 10.92 -23.68
N ASN A 241 18.92 11.76 -24.58
CA ASN A 241 19.17 11.67 -26.01
C ASN A 241 20.67 11.83 -26.34
N ARG A 242 21.35 12.75 -25.69
CA ARG A 242 22.80 12.95 -25.85
C ARG A 242 23.60 11.74 -25.35
N ALA A 243 23.21 11.16 -24.22
CA ALA A 243 23.87 9.97 -23.70
C ALA A 243 23.66 8.74 -24.61
N GLN A 244 22.46 8.57 -25.14
CA GLN A 244 22.16 7.53 -26.14
C GLN A 244 23.02 7.69 -27.41
N ALA A 245 23.11 8.91 -27.93
CA ALA A 245 23.94 9.20 -29.09
C ALA A 245 25.44 8.93 -28.82
N ALA A 246 25.92 9.22 -27.65
CA ALA A 246 27.32 9.04 -27.26
C ALA A 246 27.69 7.57 -26.94
N THR A 247 26.76 6.78 -26.42
CA THR A 247 27.01 5.39 -25.98
C THR A 247 26.53 4.34 -26.96
N GLY A 248 25.62 4.68 -27.87
CA GLY A 248 24.92 3.71 -28.72
C GLY A 248 23.92 2.81 -27.97
N GLU A 249 23.63 3.10 -26.70
CA GLU A 249 22.75 2.30 -25.84
C GLU A 249 21.45 3.02 -25.55
N VAL A 250 20.35 2.28 -25.42
CA VAL A 250 19.09 2.81 -24.89
C VAL A 250 19.28 3.21 -23.43
N LYS A 251 18.93 4.44 -23.11
CA LYS A 251 19.00 5.03 -21.76
C LYS A 251 17.63 5.57 -21.35
N GLY A 252 17.41 5.77 -20.05
CA GLY A 252 16.15 6.33 -19.54
C GLY A 252 16.35 7.29 -18.39
N HIS A 253 15.32 8.10 -18.16
CA HIS A 253 15.18 8.90 -16.95
C HIS A 253 13.73 8.84 -16.46
N TYR A 254 13.50 8.44 -15.21
CA TYR A 254 12.16 8.34 -14.66
C TYR A 254 11.71 9.72 -14.19
N LEU A 255 10.90 10.37 -15.03
CA LEU A 255 10.38 11.71 -14.79
C LEU A 255 9.23 11.64 -13.78
N ASN A 256 9.38 12.32 -12.63
CA ASN A 256 8.32 12.39 -11.63
C ASN A 256 7.19 13.32 -12.09
N VAL A 257 6.07 12.73 -12.46
CA VAL A 257 4.86 13.44 -12.91
C VAL A 257 3.90 13.75 -11.76
N THR A 258 4.23 13.39 -10.53
CA THR A 258 3.41 13.68 -9.35
C THR A 258 3.10 15.17 -9.25
N ALA A 259 1.84 15.50 -9.09
CA ALA A 259 1.31 16.85 -9.02
C ALA A 259 0.17 16.95 -7.99
N ALA A 260 -0.40 18.12 -7.85
CA ALA A 260 -1.48 18.39 -6.92
C ALA A 260 -2.82 17.75 -7.34
N THR A 261 -3.05 17.64 -8.66
CA THR A 261 -4.29 17.10 -9.24
C THR A 261 -3.98 16.03 -10.29
N MET A 262 -4.98 15.23 -10.64
CA MET A 262 -4.85 14.23 -11.71
C MET A 262 -4.70 14.90 -13.09
N GLU A 263 -5.38 16.02 -13.30
CA GLU A 263 -5.30 16.80 -14.54
C GLU A 263 -3.86 17.27 -14.78
N ASP A 264 -3.22 17.83 -13.74
CA ASP A 264 -1.81 18.23 -13.81
C ASP A 264 -0.88 17.03 -14.04
N MET A 265 -1.18 15.89 -13.42
CA MET A 265 -0.41 14.66 -13.60
C MET A 265 -0.52 14.13 -15.04
N TYR A 266 -1.71 14.16 -15.63
CA TYR A 266 -1.90 13.78 -17.03
C TYR A 266 -1.16 14.75 -17.98
N GLU A 267 -1.22 16.06 -17.74
CA GLU A 267 -0.47 17.05 -18.52
C GLU A 267 1.03 16.77 -18.48
N ARG A 268 1.58 16.50 -17.30
CA ARG A 268 3.01 16.18 -17.16
C ARG A 268 3.37 14.87 -17.84
N ALA A 269 2.52 13.86 -17.73
CA ALA A 269 2.74 12.56 -18.35
C ALA A 269 2.68 12.63 -19.87
N GLU A 270 1.73 13.37 -20.42
CA GLU A 270 1.63 13.61 -21.87
C GLU A 270 2.86 14.35 -22.39
N PHE A 271 3.29 15.40 -21.70
CA PHE A 271 4.49 16.12 -22.06
C PHE A 271 5.76 15.25 -21.98
N ALA A 272 5.88 14.37 -20.99
CA ALA A 272 6.99 13.42 -20.91
C ALA A 272 6.99 12.46 -22.11
N LYS A 273 5.82 11.95 -22.50
CA LYS A 273 5.64 11.11 -23.67
C LYS A 273 6.02 11.84 -24.96
N ASP A 274 5.56 13.08 -25.14
CA ASP A 274 5.89 13.91 -26.31
C ASP A 274 7.39 14.19 -26.45
N LEU A 275 8.12 14.23 -25.35
CA LEU A 275 9.59 14.31 -25.32
C LEU A 275 10.29 12.98 -25.63
N GLY A 276 9.54 11.89 -25.85
CA GLY A 276 10.08 10.56 -26.12
C GLY A 276 10.50 9.76 -24.90
N SER A 277 10.03 10.12 -23.69
CA SER A 277 10.26 9.28 -22.52
C SER A 277 9.47 7.98 -22.61
N ASN A 278 10.10 6.86 -22.25
CA ASN A 278 9.44 5.56 -22.14
C ASN A 278 8.89 5.28 -20.73
N ILE A 279 9.29 6.09 -19.75
CA ILE A 279 9.06 5.83 -18.33
C ILE A 279 8.62 7.12 -17.63
N ILE A 280 7.56 7.01 -16.83
CA ILE A 280 7.15 8.05 -15.89
C ILE A 280 7.18 7.50 -14.47
N MET A 281 7.32 8.38 -13.48
CA MET A 281 7.32 8.05 -12.06
C MET A 281 6.18 8.77 -11.35
N ILE A 282 5.59 8.08 -10.38
CA ILE A 282 4.62 8.61 -9.43
C ILE A 282 4.98 8.19 -8.02
N ASP A 283 4.39 8.81 -7.02
CA ASP A 283 4.65 8.53 -5.60
C ASP A 283 3.49 7.78 -4.94
N LEU A 284 3.79 6.89 -4.01
CA LEU A 284 2.79 6.13 -3.24
C LEU A 284 1.83 7.03 -2.45
N VAL A 285 2.32 8.17 -1.97
CA VAL A 285 1.54 9.11 -1.14
C VAL A 285 0.35 9.74 -1.85
N ILE A 286 0.24 9.64 -3.18
CA ILE A 286 -0.89 10.19 -3.95
C ILE A 286 -2.19 9.41 -3.79
N GLY A 287 -2.12 8.20 -3.23
CA GLY A 287 -3.29 7.37 -2.96
C GLY A 287 -3.66 6.39 -4.09
N TYR A 288 -4.45 5.40 -3.73
CA TYR A 288 -4.71 4.23 -4.58
C TYR A 288 -5.47 4.55 -5.85
N THR A 289 -6.47 5.42 -5.79
CA THR A 289 -7.25 5.84 -6.97
C THR A 289 -6.38 6.57 -7.99
N ALA A 290 -5.53 7.50 -7.53
CA ALA A 290 -4.61 8.22 -8.40
C ALA A 290 -3.57 7.27 -9.05
N ILE A 291 -3.06 6.30 -8.30
CA ILE A 291 -2.14 5.29 -8.81
C ILE A 291 -2.80 4.44 -9.90
N GLN A 292 -4.03 3.94 -9.68
CA GLN A 292 -4.76 3.18 -10.70
C GLN A 292 -5.11 4.03 -11.93
N SER A 293 -5.45 5.30 -11.74
CA SER A 293 -5.71 6.23 -12.84
C SER A 293 -4.46 6.42 -13.71
N MET A 294 -3.29 6.58 -13.10
CA MET A 294 -2.02 6.69 -13.84
C MET A 294 -1.62 5.38 -14.51
N ALA A 295 -1.89 4.23 -13.89
CA ALA A 295 -1.68 2.93 -14.51
C ALA A 295 -2.56 2.74 -15.77
N ASN A 296 -3.82 3.16 -15.71
CA ASN A 296 -4.72 3.14 -16.86
C ASN A 296 -4.25 4.09 -17.98
N TRP A 297 -3.79 5.28 -17.62
CA TRP A 297 -3.20 6.22 -18.57
C TRP A 297 -1.94 5.63 -19.22
N SER A 298 -1.03 5.07 -18.42
CA SER A 298 0.21 4.45 -18.90
C SER A 298 -0.06 3.31 -19.88
N ARG A 299 -1.04 2.46 -19.58
CA ARG A 299 -1.47 1.38 -20.48
C ARG A 299 -1.98 1.91 -21.84
N LYS A 300 -2.81 2.95 -21.83
CA LYS A 300 -3.36 3.57 -23.05
C LYS A 300 -2.29 4.27 -23.88
N ASN A 301 -1.23 4.73 -23.26
CA ASN A 301 -0.18 5.52 -23.87
C ASN A 301 1.14 4.76 -24.06
N ASP A 302 1.14 3.46 -23.80
CA ASP A 302 2.30 2.60 -23.98
C ASP A 302 3.52 3.03 -23.17
N MET A 303 3.29 3.48 -21.91
CA MET A 303 4.31 3.99 -20.99
C MET A 303 4.59 3.01 -19.87
N ILE A 304 5.86 2.92 -19.46
CA ILE A 304 6.26 2.19 -18.25
C ILE A 304 5.97 3.07 -17.04
N LEU A 305 5.35 2.49 -16.00
CA LEU A 305 4.99 3.18 -14.77
C LEU A 305 5.87 2.74 -13.59
N HIS A 306 6.69 3.65 -13.10
CA HIS A 306 7.48 3.45 -11.88
C HIS A 306 6.80 4.09 -10.68
N LEU A 307 6.71 3.36 -9.55
CA LEU A 307 6.19 3.86 -8.29
C LEU A 307 7.33 4.06 -7.27
N HIS A 308 7.51 5.30 -6.83
CA HIS A 308 8.33 5.59 -5.67
C HIS A 308 7.53 5.30 -4.40
N ARG A 309 8.08 4.50 -3.48
CA ARG A 309 7.37 4.07 -2.28
C ARG A 309 7.36 5.10 -1.14
N ALA A 310 7.61 6.38 -1.40
CA ALA A 310 7.61 7.42 -0.38
C ALA A 310 6.38 7.36 0.53
N GLY A 311 6.59 7.48 1.84
CA GLY A 311 5.53 7.40 2.83
C GLY A 311 5.21 5.99 3.33
N HIS A 312 5.71 4.92 2.69
CA HIS A 312 5.40 3.55 3.10
C HIS A 312 5.80 3.26 4.56
N SER A 313 6.90 3.84 5.03
CA SER A 313 7.42 3.57 6.38
C SER A 313 6.45 4.01 7.50
N THR A 314 5.54 4.93 7.21
CA THR A 314 4.46 5.31 8.12
C THR A 314 3.59 4.10 8.48
N TYR A 315 3.42 3.18 7.53
CA TYR A 315 2.63 1.94 7.70
C TYR A 315 3.49 0.73 8.07
N THR A 316 4.74 0.67 7.58
CA THR A 316 5.50 -0.59 7.59
C THR A 316 6.52 -0.69 8.72
N ARG A 317 6.91 0.43 9.34
CA ARG A 317 8.02 0.52 10.29
C ARG A 317 7.83 -0.29 11.56
N GLN A 318 6.64 -0.21 12.16
CA GLN A 318 6.33 -0.89 13.41
C GLN A 318 6.03 -2.36 13.14
N LYS A 319 6.59 -3.24 13.98
CA LYS A 319 6.42 -4.69 13.82
C LYS A 319 5.08 -5.21 14.31
N THR A 320 4.41 -4.45 15.18
CA THR A 320 3.16 -4.84 15.83
C THR A 320 1.94 -4.07 15.34
N HIS A 321 2.17 -2.94 14.63
CA HIS A 321 1.08 -2.08 14.15
C HIS A 321 1.35 -1.58 12.74
N GLY A 322 0.31 -1.53 11.89
CA GLY A 322 0.38 -1.02 10.53
C GLY A 322 0.18 -2.09 9.45
N VAL A 323 0.82 -1.92 8.30
CA VAL A 323 0.65 -2.80 7.14
C VAL A 323 2.02 -3.25 6.64
N SER A 324 2.19 -4.54 6.41
CA SER A 324 3.41 -5.10 5.83
C SER A 324 3.66 -4.54 4.43
N PHE A 325 4.92 -4.25 4.10
CA PHE A 325 5.27 -3.82 2.75
C PHE A 325 5.01 -4.93 1.71
N ARG A 326 4.99 -6.19 2.12
CA ARG A 326 4.59 -7.31 1.29
C ARG A 326 3.16 -7.15 0.76
N VAL A 327 2.24 -6.73 1.62
CA VAL A 327 0.84 -6.44 1.25
C VAL A 327 0.76 -5.23 0.32
N ILE A 328 1.46 -4.14 0.66
CA ILE A 328 1.51 -2.94 -0.19
C ILE A 328 2.03 -3.31 -1.59
N SER A 329 3.05 -4.17 -1.68
CA SER A 329 3.58 -4.63 -2.97
C SER A 329 2.54 -5.40 -3.79
N LYS A 330 1.73 -6.26 -3.15
CA LYS A 330 0.60 -6.96 -3.82
C LYS A 330 -0.43 -5.97 -4.35
N TRP A 331 -0.83 -5.00 -3.53
CA TRP A 331 -1.80 -3.98 -3.93
C TRP A 331 -1.30 -3.13 -5.11
N MET A 332 -0.04 -2.73 -5.08
CA MET A 332 0.54 -1.90 -6.14
C MET A 332 0.70 -2.66 -7.46
N ARG A 333 1.04 -3.94 -7.38
CA ARG A 333 1.05 -4.81 -8.57
C ARG A 333 -0.35 -4.95 -9.19
N LEU A 334 -1.39 -5.15 -8.36
CA LEU A 334 -2.78 -5.18 -8.82
C LEU A 334 -3.21 -3.83 -9.40
N ALA A 335 -2.84 -2.72 -8.74
CA ALA A 335 -3.13 -1.36 -9.21
C ALA A 335 -2.56 -1.06 -10.60
N GLY A 336 -1.55 -1.82 -11.04
CA GLY A 336 -0.98 -1.71 -12.38
C GLY A 336 0.36 -0.98 -12.44
N VAL A 337 1.17 -1.06 -11.40
CA VAL A 337 2.52 -0.49 -11.38
C VAL A 337 3.52 -1.47 -11.98
N ASP A 338 4.36 -1.05 -12.92
CA ASP A 338 5.42 -1.89 -13.50
C ASP A 338 6.59 -2.07 -12.52
N HIS A 339 6.97 -1.00 -11.83
CA HIS A 339 8.08 -1.01 -10.89
C HIS A 339 7.68 -0.44 -9.54
N ILE A 340 8.27 -0.97 -8.46
CA ILE A 340 8.24 -0.38 -7.13
C ILE A 340 9.58 -0.59 -6.44
N HIS A 341 10.03 0.39 -5.66
CA HIS A 341 11.19 0.19 -4.79
C HIS A 341 10.89 -0.85 -3.72
N ALA A 342 11.60 -1.99 -3.75
CA ALA A 342 11.46 -3.06 -2.77
C ALA A 342 12.31 -2.85 -1.50
N GLY A 343 13.30 -1.97 -1.53
CA GLY A 343 14.22 -1.72 -0.44
C GLY A 343 15.59 -2.30 -0.67
N THR A 344 16.45 -2.18 0.32
CA THR A 344 17.83 -2.65 0.28
C THR A 344 18.21 -3.27 1.63
N VAL A 345 19.18 -4.18 1.60
CA VAL A 345 19.80 -4.76 2.80
C VAL A 345 21.03 -4.00 3.25
N VAL A 346 21.45 -3.00 2.48
CA VAL A 346 22.59 -2.12 2.78
C VAL A 346 22.16 -0.64 2.75
N GLY A 347 22.91 0.20 3.41
CA GLY A 347 22.65 1.64 3.45
C GLY A 347 21.84 2.08 4.68
N LYS A 348 21.22 3.26 4.58
CA LYS A 348 20.57 3.96 5.72
C LYS A 348 19.15 3.52 6.04
N LEU A 349 18.51 2.74 5.18
CA LEU A 349 17.15 2.30 5.36
C LEU A 349 17.12 0.89 5.97
N GLU A 350 16.12 0.64 6.83
CA GLU A 350 15.91 -0.69 7.38
C GLU A 350 15.56 -1.71 6.27
N GLY A 351 16.16 -2.88 6.39
CA GLY A 351 15.86 -4.02 5.56
C GLY A 351 16.65 -5.24 6.03
N ASP A 352 16.00 -6.38 6.08
CA ASP A 352 16.70 -7.65 6.23
C ASP A 352 16.62 -8.45 4.92
N PRO A 353 17.62 -9.32 4.63
CA PRO A 353 17.70 -10.03 3.36
C PRO A 353 16.45 -10.87 3.04
N ASN A 354 15.87 -11.53 4.03
CA ASN A 354 14.73 -12.42 3.83
C ASN A 354 13.47 -11.63 3.48
N SER A 355 13.23 -10.50 4.16
CA SER A 355 12.10 -9.62 3.87
C SER A 355 12.21 -9.03 2.47
N VAL A 356 13.40 -8.54 2.07
CA VAL A 356 13.62 -7.98 0.73
C VAL A 356 13.44 -9.06 -0.35
N GLN A 357 13.93 -10.28 -0.12
CA GLN A 357 13.70 -11.41 -1.01
C GLN A 357 12.21 -11.76 -1.12
N GLY A 358 11.48 -11.70 0.01
CA GLY A 358 10.04 -11.92 0.03
C GLY A 358 9.27 -10.89 -0.80
N PHE A 359 9.66 -9.61 -0.77
CA PHE A 359 9.06 -8.57 -1.61
C PHE A 359 9.36 -8.79 -3.10
N TYR A 360 10.60 -9.15 -3.41
CA TYR A 360 11.02 -9.49 -4.76
C TYR A 360 10.18 -10.65 -5.34
N ASN A 361 9.99 -11.70 -4.56
CA ASN A 361 9.20 -12.87 -4.98
C ASN A 361 7.74 -12.47 -5.27
N VAL A 362 7.10 -11.70 -4.38
CA VAL A 362 5.72 -11.20 -4.59
C VAL A 362 5.58 -10.40 -5.89
N LEU A 363 6.59 -9.62 -6.24
CA LEU A 363 6.56 -8.77 -7.44
C LEU A 363 6.83 -9.55 -8.73
N ARG A 364 7.50 -10.69 -8.66
CA ARG A 364 7.96 -11.45 -9.84
C ARG A 364 7.26 -12.79 -10.06
N GLU A 365 6.74 -13.41 -9.03
CA GLU A 365 6.06 -14.69 -9.17
C GLU A 365 4.76 -14.55 -9.96
N THR A 366 4.52 -15.55 -10.81
CA THR A 366 3.32 -15.63 -11.66
C THR A 366 2.23 -16.53 -11.10
N LYS A 367 2.45 -17.07 -9.90
CA LYS A 367 1.53 -17.99 -9.21
C LYS A 367 0.63 -17.26 -8.23
#